data_75c7b0b48106f9dbd94595b3383d76dc
#
_entry.id   75c7b0b48106f9dbd94595b3383d76dc
#
_cell.length_a   1.000
_cell.length_b   1.000
_cell.length_c   1.000
_cell.angle_alpha   90.00
_cell.angle_beta   90.00
_cell.angle_gamma   90.00
#
_symmetry.space_group_name_H-M   'P 1'
#
loop_
_entity.id
_entity.type
_entity.pdbx_description
1 polymer ?
#
loop_
_entity_poly.entity_id
_entity_poly.type
_entity_poly.pdbx_seq_one_letter_code
_entity_poly.pdbx_strand_id
1 'polypeptide(L)'
;STRVRSSAASDVYKRQFLASAISLFMNSPVAEKKTFTEKVVMFCKGGGDDTLILMVIIYMLAGAFYGVASGMHATDTVTNIGISILPANMILPGLFLIGCVLSFSMGTSMGTVAALMPIAINIADKTGVGVALVSGIVVGGAMFGDNLSFISDTTIAATTTQGIGNKEKFKANIFMVGPAVIITVIALALYPIDAAKIAASGDINFVNLIPYILIIVLSLVGMHAVMAMTISVVSGMIIGVIHGDFSFVQSFSVVHDGMMGMQDMAVIAIFVGGLVAIMQYLGGIDWLLNKLAKGMKSKVGAELSIAALVSLVDVATTNNTISIIAVGPIAKDISEEFDIAPSRTASILDLFSSAFNGLTPYAGQLLTAGAMAKISVEE
;
A
#
# COMPACT_ATOMS: atom_id res chain seq x y z
N SER A 1 -5.49 -25.18 7.99
CA SER A 1 -5.17 -23.89 7.35
C SER A 1 -5.83 -22.68 8.00
N THR A 2 -6.95 -22.80 8.72
CA THR A 2 -7.58 -21.71 9.51
C THR A 2 -6.74 -21.29 10.72
N ARG A 3 -5.85 -22.13 11.23
CA ARG A 3 -4.99 -21.84 12.39
C ARG A 3 -3.82 -20.90 12.09
N VAL A 4 -3.28 -20.86 10.87
CA VAL A 4 -2.16 -19.98 10.49
C VAL A 4 -2.66 -18.54 10.28
N ARG A 5 -3.90 -18.35 9.80
CA ARG A 5 -4.55 -17.03 9.69
C ARG A 5 -4.65 -16.29 11.03
N SER A 6 -4.79 -17.02 12.11
CA SER A 6 -5.01 -16.45 13.46
C SER A 6 -3.71 -15.98 14.11
N SER A 7 -2.50 -16.39 13.67
CA SER A 7 -1.30 -16.10 14.45
C SER A 7 -0.67 -14.74 14.12
N ALA A 8 -0.39 -14.41 12.86
CA ALA A 8 0.37 -13.19 12.55
C ALA A 8 -0.46 -11.89 12.74
N ALA A 9 -1.65 -11.78 12.13
CA ALA A 9 -2.53 -10.64 12.35
C ALA A 9 -2.98 -10.55 13.83
N SER A 10 -3.29 -11.70 14.45
CA SER A 10 -3.61 -11.78 15.87
C SER A 10 -2.44 -11.35 16.78
N ASP A 11 -1.20 -11.63 16.42
CA ASP A 11 -0.04 -11.23 17.19
C ASP A 11 0.31 -9.76 17.04
N VAL A 12 0.18 -9.20 15.84
CA VAL A 12 0.28 -7.74 15.61
C VAL A 12 -0.82 -7.01 16.38
N TYR A 13 -2.05 -7.46 16.28
CA TYR A 13 -3.20 -6.92 16.98
C TYR A 13 -3.01 -6.90 18.51
N LYS A 14 -2.56 -8.02 19.10
CA LYS A 14 -2.30 -8.13 20.55
C LYS A 14 -1.19 -7.19 21.00
N ARG A 15 -0.10 -7.09 20.22
CA ARG A 15 1.03 -6.18 20.52
C ARG A 15 0.59 -4.72 20.44
N GLN A 16 -0.19 -4.35 19.45
CA GLN A 16 -0.74 -3.00 19.30
C GLN A 16 -1.71 -2.64 20.42
N PHE A 17 -2.61 -3.55 20.79
CA PHE A 17 -3.51 -3.35 21.92
C PHE A 17 -2.75 -3.10 23.22
N LEU A 18 -1.74 -3.93 23.52
CA LEU A 18 -0.91 -3.78 24.69
C LEU A 18 -0.12 -2.46 24.68
N ALA A 19 0.50 -2.11 23.53
CA ALA A 19 1.22 -0.87 23.35
C ALA A 19 0.30 0.34 23.53
N SER A 20 -0.92 0.28 22.98
CA SER A 20 -1.93 1.33 23.13
C SER A 20 -2.34 1.50 24.60
N ALA A 21 -2.62 0.40 25.27
CA ALA A 21 -2.98 0.42 26.69
C ALA A 21 -1.86 1.04 27.54
N ILE A 22 -0.61 0.61 27.35
CA ILE A 22 0.54 1.16 28.07
C ILE A 22 0.71 2.66 27.79
N SER A 23 0.67 3.06 26.52
CA SER A 23 0.90 4.44 26.10
C SER A 23 -0.13 5.43 26.68
N LEU A 24 -1.38 5.02 26.87
CA LEU A 24 -2.43 5.81 27.49
C LEU A 24 -2.16 6.14 28.97
N PHE A 25 -1.36 5.34 29.67
CA PHE A 25 -0.95 5.63 31.06
C PHE A 25 0.33 6.48 31.12
N MET A 26 1.09 6.64 30.05
CA MET A 26 2.28 7.48 30.01
C MET A 26 1.92 8.95 29.96
N ASN A 27 2.78 9.81 30.52
CA ASN A 27 2.67 11.26 30.38
C ASN A 27 3.89 11.82 29.65
N SER A 28 3.67 12.87 28.89
CA SER A 28 4.76 13.58 28.23
C SER A 28 5.73 14.18 29.25
N PRO A 29 7.03 14.06 29.05
CA PRO A 29 8.03 14.76 29.86
C PRO A 29 8.15 16.25 29.50
N VAL A 30 7.62 16.67 28.35
CA VAL A 30 7.80 18.02 27.78
C VAL A 30 6.49 18.78 27.69
N ALA A 31 5.40 18.11 27.28
CA ALA A 31 4.08 18.72 27.14
C ALA A 31 3.29 18.68 28.46
N GLU A 32 2.26 19.55 28.54
CA GLU A 32 1.35 19.59 29.66
C GLU A 32 0.72 18.21 29.95
N LYS A 33 0.62 17.86 31.23
CA LYS A 33 0.05 16.58 31.64
C LYS A 33 -1.42 16.51 31.28
N LYS A 34 -1.81 15.48 30.54
CA LYS A 34 -3.19 15.20 30.16
C LYS A 34 -3.80 14.10 31.02
N THR A 35 -5.07 14.25 31.32
CA THR A 35 -5.87 13.20 31.97
C THR A 35 -5.99 11.97 31.09
N PHE A 36 -6.32 10.84 31.69
CA PHE A 36 -6.57 9.61 30.92
C PHE A 36 -7.65 9.79 29.84
N THR A 37 -8.75 10.49 30.19
CA THR A 37 -9.85 10.77 29.26
C THR A 37 -9.39 11.61 28.07
N GLU A 38 -8.58 12.65 28.30
CA GLU A 38 -8.03 13.48 27.20
C GLU A 38 -7.12 12.67 26.28
N LYS A 39 -6.33 11.75 26.83
CA LYS A 39 -5.49 10.85 26.04
C LYS A 39 -6.32 9.84 25.22
N VAL A 40 -7.41 9.32 25.78
CA VAL A 40 -8.36 8.49 25.02
C VAL A 40 -8.99 9.28 23.88
N VAL A 41 -9.42 10.51 24.11
CA VAL A 41 -9.94 11.39 23.03
C VAL A 41 -8.88 11.64 21.95
N MET A 42 -7.64 11.87 22.35
CA MET A 42 -6.51 12.04 21.42
C MET A 42 -6.27 10.77 20.59
N PHE A 43 -6.27 9.61 21.24
CA PHE A 43 -6.17 8.31 20.59
C PHE A 43 -7.30 8.10 19.55
N CYS A 44 -8.54 8.40 19.95
CA CYS A 44 -9.70 8.32 19.04
C CYS A 44 -9.57 9.27 17.84
N LYS A 45 -9.09 10.51 18.08
CA LYS A 45 -8.84 11.47 16.98
C LYS A 45 -7.75 10.98 16.02
N GLY A 46 -6.67 10.40 16.55
CA GLY A 46 -5.61 9.82 15.72
C GLY A 46 -6.09 8.61 14.92
N GLY A 47 -6.85 7.70 15.54
CA GLY A 47 -7.44 6.55 14.84
C GLY A 47 -8.56 6.93 13.85
N GLY A 48 -9.18 8.10 14.04
CA GLY A 48 -10.20 8.66 13.14
C GLY A 48 -9.65 9.68 12.14
N ASP A 49 -8.34 9.72 11.91
CA ASP A 49 -7.73 10.55 10.87
C ASP A 49 -8.29 10.20 9.48
N ASP A 50 -8.56 11.23 8.67
CA ASP A 50 -9.22 11.07 7.37
C ASP A 50 -8.47 10.10 6.45
N THR A 51 -7.13 10.14 6.46
CA THR A 51 -6.29 9.24 5.65
C THR A 51 -6.44 7.79 6.12
N LEU A 52 -6.47 7.56 7.42
CA LEU A 52 -6.61 6.21 7.99
C LEU A 52 -8.02 5.65 7.77
N ILE A 53 -9.05 6.47 7.89
CA ILE A 53 -10.42 6.06 7.60
C ILE A 53 -10.58 5.75 6.10
N LEU A 54 -9.96 6.53 5.22
CA LEU A 54 -9.92 6.20 3.80
C LEU A 54 -9.24 4.85 3.54
N MET A 55 -8.13 4.55 4.24
CA MET A 55 -7.48 3.22 4.17
C MET A 55 -8.43 2.10 4.62
N VAL A 56 -9.17 2.30 5.72
CA VAL A 56 -10.18 1.33 6.19
C VAL A 56 -11.25 1.07 5.12
N ILE A 57 -11.75 2.11 4.47
CA ILE A 57 -12.72 1.99 3.37
C ILE A 57 -12.11 1.19 2.21
N ILE A 58 -10.87 1.49 1.83
CA ILE A 58 -10.16 0.75 0.76
C ILE A 58 -9.99 -0.72 1.14
N TYR A 59 -9.63 -1.06 2.38
CA TYR A 59 -9.55 -2.46 2.84
C TYR A 59 -10.88 -3.19 2.68
N MET A 60 -11.98 -2.59 3.12
CA MET A 60 -13.30 -3.19 2.99
C MET A 60 -13.66 -3.41 1.52
N LEU A 61 -13.46 -2.41 0.65
CA LEU A 61 -13.72 -2.54 -0.78
C LEU A 61 -12.79 -3.55 -1.46
N ALA A 62 -11.53 -3.66 -1.02
CA ALA A 62 -10.59 -4.66 -1.52
C ALA A 62 -11.07 -6.09 -1.23
N GLY A 63 -11.51 -6.31 0.00
CA GLY A 63 -12.10 -7.60 0.38
C GLY A 63 -13.36 -7.91 -0.42
N ALA A 64 -14.26 -6.95 -0.57
CA ALA A 64 -15.47 -7.08 -1.38
C ALA A 64 -15.14 -7.41 -2.85
N PHE A 65 -14.19 -6.68 -3.45
CA PHE A 65 -13.74 -6.92 -4.82
C PHE A 65 -13.12 -8.31 -4.98
N TYR A 66 -12.26 -8.72 -4.04
CA TYR A 66 -11.69 -10.07 -4.03
C TYR A 66 -12.76 -11.16 -3.97
N GLY A 67 -13.72 -11.03 -3.07
CA GLY A 67 -14.81 -11.98 -2.92
C GLY A 67 -15.61 -12.13 -4.22
N VAL A 68 -16.04 -11.00 -4.79
CA VAL A 68 -16.85 -10.99 -6.03
C VAL A 68 -16.03 -11.48 -7.22
N ALA A 69 -14.81 -10.98 -7.44
CA ALA A 69 -13.97 -11.38 -8.57
C ALA A 69 -13.61 -12.87 -8.55
N SER A 70 -13.36 -13.42 -7.37
CA SER A 70 -13.12 -14.87 -7.21
C SER A 70 -14.41 -15.67 -7.39
N GLY A 71 -15.54 -15.22 -6.81
CA GLY A 71 -16.83 -15.92 -6.88
C GLY A 71 -17.40 -16.00 -8.30
N MET A 72 -17.13 -15.01 -9.15
CA MET A 72 -17.56 -15.00 -10.56
C MET A 72 -16.47 -15.47 -11.55
N HIS A 73 -15.38 -16.10 -11.06
CA HIS A 73 -14.27 -16.60 -11.89
C HIS A 73 -13.55 -15.52 -12.73
N ALA A 74 -13.67 -14.24 -12.36
CA ALA A 74 -12.99 -13.16 -13.06
C ALA A 74 -11.47 -13.26 -12.91
N THR A 75 -11.01 -13.62 -11.70
CA THR A 75 -9.59 -13.82 -11.40
C THR A 75 -8.97 -14.91 -12.27
N ASP A 76 -9.69 -16.06 -12.43
CA ASP A 76 -9.26 -17.16 -13.28
C ASP A 76 -9.13 -16.72 -14.74
N THR A 77 -10.13 -16.00 -15.25
CA THR A 77 -10.15 -15.51 -16.64
C THR A 77 -8.96 -14.58 -16.91
N VAL A 78 -8.70 -13.58 -16.05
CA VAL A 78 -7.56 -12.68 -16.21
C VAL A 78 -6.23 -13.44 -16.20
N THR A 79 -6.08 -14.37 -15.26
CA THR A 79 -4.86 -15.18 -15.15
C THR A 79 -4.68 -16.08 -16.36
N ASN A 80 -5.74 -16.75 -16.84
CA ASN A 80 -5.68 -17.62 -18.02
C ASN A 80 -5.26 -16.84 -19.27
N ILE A 81 -5.79 -15.64 -19.47
CA ILE A 81 -5.38 -14.76 -20.57
C ILE A 81 -3.89 -14.38 -20.43
N GLY A 82 -3.46 -13.95 -19.24
CA GLY A 82 -2.07 -13.58 -18.98
C GLY A 82 -1.10 -14.73 -19.30
N ILE A 83 -1.41 -15.93 -18.83
CA ILE A 83 -0.59 -17.14 -19.06
C ILE A 83 -0.61 -17.57 -20.52
N SER A 84 -1.72 -17.40 -21.24
CA SER A 84 -1.82 -17.82 -22.64
C SER A 84 -1.14 -16.88 -23.63
N ILE A 85 -1.05 -15.58 -23.29
CA ILE A 85 -0.49 -14.54 -24.17
C ILE A 85 1.00 -14.31 -23.88
N LEU A 86 1.40 -14.32 -22.59
CA LEU A 86 2.76 -14.00 -22.18
C LEU A 86 3.64 -15.25 -22.16
N PRO A 87 4.87 -15.19 -22.69
CA PRO A 87 5.84 -16.25 -22.44
C PRO A 87 6.13 -16.36 -20.94
N ALA A 88 6.45 -17.57 -20.47
CA ALA A 88 6.60 -17.87 -19.05
C ALA A 88 7.49 -16.86 -18.28
N ASN A 89 8.61 -16.49 -18.86
CA ASN A 89 9.56 -15.54 -18.28
C ASN A 89 9.05 -14.09 -18.25
N MET A 90 7.94 -13.77 -18.91
CA MET A 90 7.34 -12.44 -18.93
C MET A 90 6.11 -12.31 -18.03
N ILE A 91 5.66 -13.39 -17.38
CA ILE A 91 4.49 -13.36 -16.49
C ILE A 91 4.77 -12.47 -15.26
N LEU A 92 5.90 -12.67 -14.59
CA LEU A 92 6.26 -11.87 -13.40
C LEU A 92 6.60 -10.41 -13.74
N PRO A 93 7.43 -10.13 -14.78
CA PRO A 93 7.62 -8.76 -15.27
C PRO A 93 6.30 -8.08 -15.65
N GLY A 94 5.40 -8.79 -16.33
CA GLY A 94 4.09 -8.29 -16.70
C GLY A 94 3.24 -7.90 -15.51
N LEU A 95 3.18 -8.74 -14.47
CA LEU A 95 2.48 -8.45 -13.22
C LEU A 95 3.04 -7.19 -12.54
N PHE A 96 4.37 -7.06 -12.47
CA PHE A 96 5.03 -5.88 -11.93
C PHE A 96 4.69 -4.61 -12.70
N LEU A 97 4.81 -4.64 -14.04
CA LEU A 97 4.55 -3.47 -14.90
C LEU A 97 3.08 -3.04 -14.87
N ILE A 98 2.14 -3.99 -14.84
CA ILE A 98 0.72 -3.68 -14.65
C ILE A 98 0.51 -2.99 -13.30
N GLY A 99 1.16 -3.46 -12.23
CA GLY A 99 1.15 -2.81 -10.92
C GLY A 99 1.65 -1.37 -10.98
N CYS A 100 2.77 -1.13 -11.67
CA CYS A 100 3.32 0.21 -11.87
C CYS A 100 2.33 1.15 -12.58
N VAL A 101 1.76 0.71 -13.70
CA VAL A 101 0.84 1.52 -14.52
C VAL A 101 -0.47 1.80 -13.78
N LEU A 102 -1.03 0.77 -13.14
CA LEU A 102 -2.29 0.92 -12.41
C LEU A 102 -2.12 1.87 -11.22
N SER A 103 -1.06 1.69 -10.43
CA SER A 103 -0.80 2.55 -9.28
C SER A 103 -0.47 3.98 -9.66
N PHE A 104 0.30 4.18 -10.73
CA PHE A 104 0.54 5.50 -11.31
C PHE A 104 -0.78 6.22 -11.65
N SER A 105 -1.74 5.50 -12.21
CA SER A 105 -3.02 6.04 -12.67
C SER A 105 -4.01 6.26 -11.52
N MET A 106 -4.04 5.35 -10.55
CA MET A 106 -4.93 5.44 -9.38
C MET A 106 -4.43 6.45 -8.34
N GLY A 107 -3.12 6.70 -8.30
CA GLY A 107 -2.49 7.50 -7.24
C GLY A 107 -2.57 6.86 -5.85
N THR A 108 -2.64 5.54 -5.80
CA THR A 108 -2.68 4.80 -4.53
C THR A 108 -2.10 3.39 -4.66
N SER A 109 -1.04 3.13 -3.90
CA SER A 109 -0.45 1.79 -3.81
C SER A 109 -1.40 0.78 -3.16
N MET A 110 -2.16 1.20 -2.16
CA MET A 110 -3.13 0.35 -1.46
C MET A 110 -4.23 -0.16 -2.39
N GLY A 111 -4.86 0.74 -3.16
CA GLY A 111 -5.90 0.37 -4.12
C GLY A 111 -5.37 -0.58 -5.19
N THR A 112 -4.13 -0.39 -5.63
CA THR A 112 -3.47 -1.26 -6.61
C THR A 112 -3.18 -2.65 -6.05
N VAL A 113 -2.64 -2.75 -4.83
CA VAL A 113 -2.44 -4.03 -4.15
C VAL A 113 -3.76 -4.78 -4.04
N ALA A 114 -4.81 -4.09 -3.59
CA ALA A 114 -6.15 -4.65 -3.46
C ALA A 114 -6.69 -5.21 -4.78
N ALA A 115 -6.50 -4.50 -5.89
CA ALA A 115 -6.99 -4.90 -7.20
C ALA A 115 -6.20 -6.07 -7.82
N LEU A 116 -4.88 -6.12 -7.60
CA LEU A 116 -4.00 -7.10 -8.28
C LEU A 116 -3.71 -8.35 -7.47
N MET A 117 -3.82 -8.33 -6.15
CA MET A 117 -3.53 -9.50 -5.31
C MET A 117 -4.35 -10.75 -5.68
N PRO A 118 -5.65 -10.67 -6.03
CA PRO A 118 -6.39 -11.85 -6.49
C PRO A 118 -5.74 -12.52 -7.71
N ILE A 119 -5.29 -11.72 -8.69
CA ILE A 119 -4.60 -12.20 -9.90
C ILE A 119 -3.24 -12.82 -9.53
N ALA A 120 -2.48 -12.15 -8.67
CA ALA A 120 -1.17 -12.62 -8.23
C ALA A 120 -1.24 -13.98 -7.52
N ILE A 121 -2.22 -14.17 -6.64
CA ILE A 121 -2.46 -15.45 -5.95
C ILE A 121 -2.77 -16.55 -6.96
N ASN A 122 -3.62 -16.27 -7.93
CA ASN A 122 -3.99 -17.23 -8.96
C ASN A 122 -2.79 -17.55 -9.90
N ILE A 123 -1.94 -16.56 -10.19
CA ILE A 123 -0.66 -16.79 -10.92
C ILE A 123 0.23 -17.74 -10.11
N ALA A 124 0.38 -17.50 -8.80
CA ALA A 124 1.17 -18.38 -7.93
C ALA A 124 0.67 -19.82 -7.99
N ASP A 125 -0.62 -20.03 -7.86
CA ASP A 125 -1.25 -21.37 -7.90
C ASP A 125 -1.03 -22.07 -9.23
N LYS A 126 -1.13 -21.33 -10.36
CA LYS A 126 -1.02 -21.91 -11.71
C LYS A 126 0.42 -22.10 -12.19
N THR A 127 1.36 -21.30 -11.71
CA THR A 127 2.76 -21.35 -12.14
C THR A 127 3.66 -22.11 -11.16
N GLY A 128 3.17 -22.37 -9.94
CA GLY A 128 3.96 -22.93 -8.85
C GLY A 128 5.01 -21.97 -8.27
N VAL A 129 4.96 -20.68 -8.64
CA VAL A 129 5.78 -19.63 -8.03
C VAL A 129 5.29 -19.35 -6.61
N GLY A 130 6.21 -19.13 -5.67
CA GLY A 130 5.84 -18.86 -4.29
C GLY A 130 4.93 -17.63 -4.16
N VAL A 131 3.83 -17.79 -3.40
CA VAL A 131 2.83 -16.71 -3.21
C VAL A 131 3.45 -15.47 -2.56
N ALA A 132 4.45 -15.62 -1.70
CA ALA A 132 5.19 -14.50 -1.11
C ALA A 132 5.91 -13.65 -2.18
N LEU A 133 6.55 -14.30 -3.15
CA LEU A 133 7.23 -13.60 -4.24
C LEU A 133 6.25 -12.80 -5.12
N VAL A 134 5.13 -13.40 -5.55
CA VAL A 134 4.15 -12.68 -6.36
C VAL A 134 3.48 -11.55 -5.59
N SER A 135 3.28 -11.70 -4.27
CA SER A 135 2.80 -10.64 -3.39
C SER A 135 3.79 -9.47 -3.33
N GLY A 136 5.08 -9.76 -3.15
CA GLY A 136 6.14 -8.75 -3.18
C GLY A 136 6.25 -8.03 -4.52
N ILE A 137 6.04 -8.74 -5.65
CA ILE A 137 6.00 -8.14 -7.00
C ILE A 137 4.84 -7.13 -7.12
N VAL A 138 3.65 -7.48 -6.64
CA VAL A 138 2.49 -6.57 -6.67
C VAL A 138 2.73 -5.35 -5.78
N VAL A 139 3.21 -5.56 -4.54
CA VAL A 139 3.53 -4.45 -3.63
C VAL A 139 4.60 -3.55 -4.22
N GLY A 140 5.70 -4.11 -4.74
CA GLY A 140 6.78 -3.35 -5.36
C GLY A 140 6.31 -2.53 -6.56
N GLY A 141 5.51 -3.12 -7.46
CA GLY A 141 4.92 -2.41 -8.59
C GLY A 141 3.97 -1.29 -8.16
N ALA A 142 3.13 -1.57 -7.17
CA ALA A 142 2.19 -0.60 -6.61
C ALA A 142 2.92 0.59 -5.96
N MET A 143 3.92 0.34 -5.13
CA MET A 143 4.73 1.38 -4.49
C MET A 143 5.48 2.24 -5.51
N PHE A 144 6.04 1.60 -6.54
CA PHE A 144 6.72 2.31 -7.60
C PHE A 144 5.79 3.24 -8.38
N GLY A 145 4.62 2.74 -8.80
CA GLY A 145 3.65 3.53 -9.56
C GLY A 145 3.12 4.71 -8.74
N ASP A 146 2.83 4.50 -7.46
CA ASP A 146 2.39 5.52 -6.52
C ASP A 146 3.42 6.66 -6.38
N ASN A 147 4.68 6.31 -6.21
CA ASN A 147 5.78 7.27 -6.11
C ASN A 147 5.96 8.14 -7.36
N LEU A 148 5.64 7.65 -8.55
CA LEU A 148 5.67 8.42 -9.79
C LEU A 148 4.37 9.15 -10.10
N SER A 149 3.25 8.79 -9.47
CA SER A 149 1.94 9.37 -9.77
C SER A 149 1.90 10.89 -9.53
N PHE A 150 1.15 11.60 -10.39
CA PHE A 150 0.90 13.03 -10.22
C PHE A 150 -0.21 13.36 -9.24
N ILE A 151 -1.04 12.38 -8.91
CA ILE A 151 -2.25 12.54 -8.09
C ILE A 151 -2.17 11.80 -6.75
N SER A 152 -1.06 11.15 -6.46
CA SER A 152 -0.83 10.46 -5.19
C SER A 152 -0.74 11.45 -4.03
N ASP A 153 -1.31 11.07 -2.89
CA ASP A 153 -1.26 11.84 -1.65
C ASP A 153 0.19 12.10 -1.21
N THR A 154 1.08 11.14 -1.39
CA THR A 154 2.51 11.28 -1.07
C THR A 154 3.20 12.29 -1.97
N THR A 155 2.89 12.27 -3.27
CA THR A 155 3.38 13.26 -4.22
C THR A 155 2.89 14.66 -3.87
N ILE A 156 1.60 14.81 -3.56
CA ILE A 156 1.01 16.10 -3.18
C ILE A 156 1.65 16.60 -1.88
N ALA A 157 1.80 15.74 -0.87
CA ALA A 157 2.45 16.10 0.39
C ALA A 157 3.91 16.54 0.17
N ALA A 158 4.70 15.77 -0.59
CA ALA A 158 6.09 16.07 -0.85
C ALA A 158 6.27 17.39 -1.64
N THR A 159 5.47 17.59 -2.66
CA THR A 159 5.56 18.81 -3.50
C THR A 159 5.07 20.05 -2.78
N THR A 160 3.97 19.94 -2.02
CA THR A 160 3.41 21.06 -1.26
C THR A 160 4.36 21.51 -0.15
N THR A 161 4.96 20.60 0.60
CA THR A 161 5.90 20.93 1.67
C THR A 161 7.16 21.61 1.14
N GLN A 162 7.59 21.29 -0.08
CA GLN A 162 8.75 21.90 -0.73
C GLN A 162 8.42 23.10 -1.61
N GLY A 163 7.14 23.42 -1.83
CA GLY A 163 6.70 24.55 -2.63
C GLY A 163 6.96 24.42 -4.14
N ILE A 164 6.89 23.21 -4.68
CA ILE A 164 7.12 22.91 -6.11
C ILE A 164 5.92 22.26 -6.78
N GLY A 165 5.95 22.19 -8.11
CA GLY A 165 4.94 21.47 -8.90
C GLY A 165 5.22 19.97 -9.04
N ASN A 166 4.16 19.17 -9.23
CA ASN A 166 4.27 17.71 -9.36
C ASN A 166 5.16 17.29 -10.55
N LYS A 167 5.20 18.08 -11.64
CA LYS A 167 6.06 17.80 -12.81
C LYS A 167 7.55 17.87 -12.48
N GLU A 168 7.94 18.77 -11.59
CA GLU A 168 9.34 18.94 -11.18
C GLU A 168 9.81 17.74 -10.36
N LYS A 169 8.99 17.31 -9.40
CA LYS A 169 9.23 16.10 -8.62
C LYS A 169 9.27 14.86 -9.52
N PHE A 170 8.34 14.70 -10.47
CA PHE A 170 8.32 13.56 -11.40
C PHE A 170 9.63 13.46 -12.18
N LYS A 171 10.15 14.57 -12.71
CA LYS A 171 11.43 14.60 -13.44
C LYS A 171 12.59 14.16 -12.54
N ALA A 172 12.62 14.57 -11.29
CA ALA A 172 13.66 14.14 -10.35
C ALA A 172 13.54 12.65 -10.04
N ASN A 173 12.30 12.17 -9.78
CA ASN A 173 12.05 10.78 -9.42
C ASN A 173 12.37 9.80 -10.54
N ILE A 174 12.00 10.07 -11.80
CA ILE A 174 12.18 9.12 -12.90
C ILE A 174 13.65 8.74 -13.10
N PHE A 175 14.58 9.66 -12.86
CA PHE A 175 16.00 9.38 -12.94
C PHE A 175 16.51 8.56 -11.76
N MET A 176 15.88 8.64 -10.60
CA MET A 176 16.27 7.90 -9.41
C MET A 176 15.68 6.47 -9.41
N VAL A 177 14.41 6.33 -9.77
CA VAL A 177 13.70 5.04 -9.67
C VAL A 177 13.68 4.27 -11.00
N GLY A 178 13.83 4.94 -12.14
CA GLY A 178 13.84 4.29 -13.46
C GLY A 178 14.87 3.15 -13.59
N PRO A 179 16.13 3.34 -13.18
CA PRO A 179 17.11 2.26 -13.17
C PRO A 179 16.68 1.06 -12.32
N ALA A 180 16.07 1.31 -11.15
CA ALA A 180 15.60 0.23 -10.28
C ALA A 180 14.48 -0.59 -10.94
N VAL A 181 13.55 0.04 -11.68
CA VAL A 181 12.52 -0.66 -12.44
C VAL A 181 13.14 -1.56 -13.51
N ILE A 182 14.08 -1.02 -14.28
CA ILE A 182 14.76 -1.79 -15.33
C ILE A 182 15.44 -3.02 -14.73
N ILE A 183 16.18 -2.85 -13.63
CA ILE A 183 16.84 -3.96 -12.92
C ILE A 183 15.82 -4.96 -12.42
N THR A 184 14.72 -4.50 -11.83
CA THR A 184 13.65 -5.37 -11.32
C THR A 184 13.01 -6.17 -12.46
N VAL A 185 12.66 -5.54 -13.58
CA VAL A 185 12.09 -6.21 -14.76
C VAL A 185 13.05 -7.27 -15.29
N ILE A 186 14.34 -6.96 -15.39
CA ILE A 186 15.36 -7.92 -15.83
C ILE A 186 15.48 -9.07 -14.84
N ALA A 187 15.58 -8.79 -13.55
CA ALA A 187 15.68 -9.82 -12.51
C ALA A 187 14.46 -10.75 -12.51
N LEU A 188 13.25 -10.20 -12.68
CA LEU A 188 12.03 -10.99 -12.78
C LEU A 188 11.95 -11.80 -14.07
N ALA A 189 12.46 -11.28 -15.20
CA ALA A 189 12.50 -12.00 -16.47
C ALA A 189 13.51 -13.16 -16.45
N LEU A 190 14.54 -13.07 -15.60
CA LEU A 190 15.54 -14.11 -15.38
C LEU A 190 15.12 -15.12 -14.30
N TYR A 191 14.03 -14.85 -13.57
CA TYR A 191 13.54 -15.77 -12.56
C TYR A 191 13.04 -17.08 -13.21
N PRO A 192 13.51 -18.25 -12.77
CA PRO A 192 13.16 -19.50 -13.41
C PRO A 192 11.69 -19.88 -13.15
N ILE A 193 10.87 -19.84 -14.17
CA ILE A 193 9.52 -20.39 -14.17
C ILE A 193 9.54 -21.66 -15.01
N ASP A 194 9.12 -22.75 -14.41
CA ASP A 194 9.02 -24.05 -15.11
C ASP A 194 7.75 -24.03 -15.98
N ALA A 195 7.95 -23.76 -17.27
CA ALA A 195 6.84 -23.70 -18.23
C ALA A 195 6.03 -25.00 -18.30
N ALA A 196 6.63 -26.14 -17.92
CA ALA A 196 5.93 -27.44 -17.91
C ALA A 196 4.97 -27.56 -16.70
N LYS A 197 5.15 -26.76 -15.67
CA LYS A 197 4.27 -26.71 -14.50
C LYS A 197 3.13 -25.72 -14.64
N ILE A 198 3.14 -24.88 -15.68
CA ILE A 198 2.06 -23.96 -15.95
C ILE A 198 0.82 -24.80 -16.29
N ALA A 199 -0.16 -24.78 -15.38
CA ALA A 199 -1.42 -25.46 -15.62
C ALA A 199 -2.06 -24.93 -16.91
N ALA A 200 -2.63 -25.83 -17.72
CA ALA A 200 -3.34 -25.44 -18.93
C ALA A 200 -4.36 -24.33 -18.63
N SER A 201 -4.44 -23.33 -19.50
CA SER A 201 -5.42 -22.27 -19.36
C SER A 201 -6.83 -22.89 -19.35
N GLY A 202 -7.62 -22.55 -18.32
CA GLY A 202 -9.03 -22.93 -18.27
C GLY A 202 -9.87 -22.08 -19.23
N ASP A 203 -11.18 -22.21 -19.15
CA ASP A 203 -12.12 -21.44 -19.96
C ASP A 203 -11.93 -19.93 -19.76
N ILE A 204 -11.99 -19.20 -20.88
CA ILE A 204 -11.88 -17.74 -20.92
C ILE A 204 -13.26 -17.17 -21.21
N ASN A 205 -13.85 -16.50 -20.24
CA ASN A 205 -15.08 -15.75 -20.43
C ASN A 205 -14.78 -14.25 -20.37
N PHE A 206 -14.76 -13.59 -21.53
CA PHE A 206 -14.42 -12.15 -21.61
C PHE A 206 -15.36 -11.24 -20.80
N VAL A 207 -16.58 -11.65 -20.53
CA VAL A 207 -17.52 -10.86 -19.70
C VAL A 207 -17.02 -10.76 -18.27
N ASN A 208 -16.33 -11.79 -17.78
CA ASN A 208 -15.73 -11.79 -16.44
C ASN A 208 -14.58 -10.79 -16.28
N LEU A 209 -14.03 -10.24 -17.39
CA LEU A 209 -13.01 -9.19 -17.35
C LEU A 209 -13.58 -7.81 -16.98
N ILE A 210 -14.88 -7.60 -17.15
CA ILE A 210 -15.50 -6.27 -17.01
C ILE A 210 -15.16 -5.60 -15.68
N PRO A 211 -15.22 -6.22 -14.50
CA PRO A 211 -14.84 -5.57 -13.25
C PRO A 211 -13.39 -5.10 -13.23
N TYR A 212 -12.46 -5.88 -13.79
CA TYR A 212 -11.05 -5.50 -13.89
C TYR A 212 -10.82 -4.39 -14.93
N ILE A 213 -11.49 -4.46 -16.08
CA ILE A 213 -11.43 -3.40 -17.09
C ILE A 213 -11.98 -2.10 -16.52
N LEU A 214 -13.10 -2.15 -15.79
CA LEU A 214 -13.70 -0.97 -15.16
C LEU A 214 -12.76 -0.33 -14.14
N ILE A 215 -12.16 -1.10 -13.23
CA ILE A 215 -11.24 -0.52 -12.25
C ILE A 215 -10.04 0.15 -12.93
N ILE A 216 -9.49 -0.45 -13.98
CA ILE A 216 -8.37 0.10 -14.75
C ILE A 216 -8.79 1.36 -15.50
N VAL A 217 -9.86 1.29 -16.31
CA VAL A 217 -10.31 2.41 -17.14
C VAL A 217 -10.75 3.59 -16.29
N LEU A 218 -11.54 3.38 -15.25
CA LEU A 218 -12.01 4.44 -14.37
C LEU A 218 -10.85 5.10 -13.62
N SER A 219 -9.84 4.32 -13.22
CA SER A 219 -8.61 4.86 -12.62
C SER A 219 -7.79 5.68 -13.62
N LEU A 220 -7.64 5.21 -14.85
CA LEU A 220 -6.93 5.95 -15.92
C LEU A 220 -7.60 7.27 -16.26
N VAL A 221 -8.92 7.36 -16.16
CA VAL A 221 -9.69 8.61 -16.34
C VAL A 221 -9.58 9.55 -15.14
N GLY A 222 -8.92 9.10 -14.04
CA GLY A 222 -8.71 9.92 -12.84
C GLY A 222 -9.85 9.83 -11.83
N MET A 223 -10.69 8.80 -11.89
CA MET A 223 -11.74 8.58 -10.89
C MET A 223 -11.12 8.16 -9.57
N HIS A 224 -11.68 8.66 -8.46
CA HIS A 224 -11.24 8.31 -7.11
C HIS A 224 -11.30 6.79 -6.88
N ALA A 225 -10.26 6.21 -6.27
CA ALA A 225 -10.10 4.76 -6.09
C ALA A 225 -11.33 4.08 -5.44
N VAL A 226 -11.90 4.70 -4.40
CA VAL A 226 -13.11 4.19 -3.73
C VAL A 226 -14.28 4.06 -4.71
N MET A 227 -14.49 5.05 -5.58
CA MET A 227 -15.59 5.04 -6.55
C MET A 227 -15.34 4.01 -7.66
N ALA A 228 -14.11 3.93 -8.18
CA ALA A 228 -13.73 2.93 -9.19
C ALA A 228 -13.91 1.51 -8.66
N MET A 229 -13.46 1.22 -7.43
CA MET A 229 -13.62 -0.07 -6.78
C MET A 229 -15.11 -0.40 -6.53
N THR A 230 -15.89 0.57 -6.04
CA THR A 230 -17.33 0.36 -5.78
C THR A 230 -18.09 -0.01 -7.07
N ILE A 231 -17.84 0.73 -8.17
CA ILE A 231 -18.47 0.43 -9.47
C ILE A 231 -18.04 -0.95 -9.95
N SER A 232 -16.79 -1.31 -9.78
CA SER A 232 -16.27 -2.62 -10.18
C SER A 232 -16.87 -3.77 -9.36
N VAL A 233 -17.03 -3.61 -8.05
CA VAL A 233 -17.74 -4.58 -7.18
C VAL A 233 -19.17 -4.76 -7.63
N VAL A 234 -19.92 -3.67 -7.83
CA VAL A 234 -21.32 -3.72 -8.25
C VAL A 234 -21.46 -4.39 -9.63
N SER A 235 -20.58 -4.05 -10.58
CA SER A 235 -20.58 -4.69 -11.89
C SER A 235 -20.33 -6.20 -11.81
N GLY A 236 -19.39 -6.61 -10.97
CA GLY A 236 -19.11 -8.03 -10.74
C GLY A 236 -20.29 -8.77 -10.09
N MET A 237 -20.97 -8.15 -9.11
CA MET A 237 -22.18 -8.72 -8.52
C MET A 237 -23.27 -8.95 -9.58
N ILE A 238 -23.50 -7.96 -10.44
CA ILE A 238 -24.51 -8.05 -11.51
C ILE A 238 -24.14 -9.18 -12.48
N ILE A 239 -22.90 -9.25 -12.93
CA ILE A 239 -22.43 -10.26 -13.87
C ILE A 239 -22.53 -11.66 -13.27
N GLY A 240 -22.05 -11.86 -12.04
CA GLY A 240 -22.09 -13.16 -11.37
C GLY A 240 -23.52 -13.67 -11.13
N VAL A 241 -24.46 -12.75 -10.86
CA VAL A 241 -25.90 -13.10 -10.77
C VAL A 241 -26.46 -13.49 -12.14
N ILE A 242 -26.12 -12.77 -13.21
CA ILE A 242 -26.60 -13.07 -14.58
C ILE A 242 -26.02 -14.41 -15.07
N HIS A 243 -24.77 -14.70 -14.75
CA HIS A 243 -24.12 -15.98 -15.12
C HIS A 243 -24.59 -17.16 -14.26
N GLY A 244 -25.19 -16.88 -13.09
CA GLY A 244 -25.63 -17.92 -12.15
C GLY A 244 -24.53 -18.44 -11.23
N ASP A 245 -23.41 -17.74 -11.14
CA ASP A 245 -22.31 -18.07 -10.23
C ASP A 245 -22.74 -17.95 -8.77
N PHE A 246 -23.65 -17.03 -8.50
CA PHE A 246 -24.36 -16.87 -7.21
C PHE A 246 -25.73 -16.20 -7.42
N SER A 247 -26.65 -16.48 -6.52
CA SER A 247 -27.97 -15.80 -6.51
C SER A 247 -27.84 -14.35 -6.06
N PHE A 248 -28.86 -13.52 -6.32
CA PHE A 248 -28.89 -12.12 -5.88
C PHE A 248 -28.64 -11.98 -4.37
N VAL A 249 -29.26 -12.83 -3.56
CA VAL A 249 -29.07 -12.80 -2.09
C VAL A 249 -27.65 -13.25 -1.71
N GLN A 250 -27.13 -14.29 -2.36
CA GLN A 250 -25.77 -14.77 -2.12
C GLN A 250 -24.69 -13.74 -2.51
N SER A 251 -24.93 -12.86 -3.49
CA SER A 251 -23.97 -11.82 -3.86
C SER A 251 -23.64 -10.89 -2.69
N PHE A 252 -24.61 -10.58 -1.83
CA PHE A 252 -24.36 -9.80 -0.61
C PHE A 252 -23.54 -10.59 0.43
N SER A 253 -23.75 -11.90 0.54
CA SER A 253 -22.91 -12.74 1.41
C SER A 253 -21.46 -12.79 0.91
N VAL A 254 -21.26 -12.91 -0.41
CA VAL A 254 -19.92 -12.91 -1.03
C VAL A 254 -19.19 -11.59 -0.74
N VAL A 255 -19.87 -10.45 -0.87
CA VAL A 255 -19.33 -9.13 -0.51
C VAL A 255 -19.01 -9.07 0.98
N HIS A 256 -19.95 -9.49 1.83
CA HIS A 256 -19.77 -9.49 3.29
C HIS A 256 -18.55 -10.34 3.71
N ASP A 257 -18.46 -11.58 3.22
CA ASP A 257 -17.37 -12.49 3.57
C ASP A 257 -16.02 -11.96 3.09
N GLY A 258 -15.99 -11.33 1.92
CA GLY A 258 -14.82 -10.62 1.41
C GLY A 258 -14.40 -9.48 2.33
N MET A 259 -15.33 -8.61 2.72
CA MET A 259 -15.07 -7.50 3.66
C MET A 259 -14.58 -8.02 5.02
N MET A 260 -15.21 -9.06 5.56
CA MET A 260 -14.80 -9.68 6.83
C MET A 260 -13.39 -10.27 6.77
N GLY A 261 -12.94 -10.69 5.59
CA GLY A 261 -11.56 -11.13 5.38
C GLY A 261 -10.51 -10.03 5.62
N MET A 262 -10.91 -8.75 5.56
CA MET A 262 -10.04 -7.57 5.74
C MET A 262 -10.30 -6.83 7.06
N GLN A 263 -11.18 -7.32 7.92
CA GLN A 263 -11.57 -6.65 9.18
C GLN A 263 -10.38 -6.40 10.09
N ASP A 264 -9.49 -7.37 10.24
CA ASP A 264 -8.32 -7.24 11.12
C ASP A 264 -7.43 -6.07 10.68
N MET A 265 -7.28 -5.86 9.36
CA MET A 265 -6.49 -4.77 8.80
C MET A 265 -7.11 -3.40 9.11
N ALA A 266 -8.43 -3.30 9.01
CA ALA A 266 -9.16 -2.09 9.37
C ALA A 266 -8.96 -1.71 10.84
N VAL A 267 -9.06 -2.69 11.74
CA VAL A 267 -8.84 -2.47 13.18
C VAL A 267 -7.39 -2.10 13.46
N ILE A 268 -6.42 -2.78 12.85
CA ILE A 268 -4.99 -2.46 12.97
C ILE A 268 -4.71 -1.00 12.56
N ALA A 269 -5.25 -0.55 11.44
CA ALA A 269 -5.07 0.83 10.97
C ALA A 269 -5.55 1.87 11.98
N ILE A 270 -6.73 1.67 12.58
CA ILE A 270 -7.28 2.55 13.61
C ILE A 270 -6.38 2.60 14.85
N PHE A 271 -5.91 1.43 15.33
CA PHE A 271 -5.03 1.37 16.49
C PHE A 271 -3.66 2.03 16.24
N VAL A 272 -3.09 1.86 15.04
CA VAL A 272 -1.85 2.53 14.64
C VAL A 272 -2.02 4.04 14.69
N GLY A 273 -3.09 4.58 14.12
CA GLY A 273 -3.36 6.01 14.15
C GLY A 273 -3.49 6.57 15.55
N GLY A 274 -4.19 5.86 16.42
CA GLY A 274 -4.29 6.24 17.84
C GLY A 274 -2.93 6.22 18.55
N LEU A 275 -2.11 5.20 18.31
CA LEU A 275 -0.75 5.11 18.84
C LEU A 275 0.15 6.25 18.37
N VAL A 276 0.10 6.59 17.08
CA VAL A 276 0.87 7.70 16.50
C VAL A 276 0.50 9.03 17.18
N ALA A 277 -0.79 9.30 17.38
CA ALA A 277 -1.24 10.52 18.07
C ALA A 277 -0.71 10.60 19.52
N ILE A 278 -0.70 9.49 20.25
CA ILE A 278 -0.13 9.45 21.61
C ILE A 278 1.40 9.59 21.55
N MET A 279 2.08 8.97 20.60
CA MET A 279 3.54 9.08 20.43
C MET A 279 3.97 10.52 20.11
N GLN A 280 3.18 11.26 19.31
CA GLN A 280 3.37 12.69 19.06
C GLN A 280 3.24 13.48 20.38
N TYR A 281 2.17 13.26 21.16
CA TYR A 281 1.98 13.89 22.46
C TYR A 281 3.13 13.61 23.44
N LEU A 282 3.67 12.39 23.43
CA LEU A 282 4.81 12.03 24.27
C LEU A 282 6.13 12.67 23.81
N GLY A 283 6.16 13.34 22.66
CA GLY A 283 7.34 14.00 22.10
C GLY A 283 8.32 13.02 21.43
N GLY A 284 7.89 11.81 21.12
CA GLY A 284 8.74 10.78 20.49
C GLY A 284 9.21 11.18 19.10
N ILE A 285 8.33 11.76 18.30
CA ILE A 285 8.64 12.25 16.96
C ILE A 285 9.58 13.46 17.04
N ASP A 286 9.26 14.44 17.88
CA ASP A 286 10.10 15.64 18.06
C ASP A 286 11.51 15.30 18.55
N TRP A 287 11.64 14.31 19.44
CA TRP A 287 12.93 13.81 19.90
C TRP A 287 13.75 13.23 18.75
N LEU A 288 13.13 12.41 17.90
CA LEU A 288 13.75 11.80 16.74
C LEU A 288 14.22 12.86 15.75
N LEU A 289 13.35 13.81 15.42
CA LEU A 289 13.63 14.94 14.53
C LEU A 289 14.83 15.76 15.02
N ASN A 290 14.82 16.18 16.30
CA ASN A 290 15.87 16.97 16.90
C ASN A 290 17.23 16.25 16.99
N LYS A 291 17.20 14.92 17.16
CA LYS A 291 18.44 14.14 17.27
C LYS A 291 19.12 13.94 15.93
N LEU A 292 18.37 13.74 14.86
CA LEU A 292 18.88 13.48 13.51
C LEU A 292 19.26 14.78 12.77
N ALA A 293 18.61 15.90 13.08
CA ALA A 293 18.94 17.19 12.47
C ALA A 293 20.32 17.76 12.90
N LYS A 294 20.96 17.17 13.92
CA LYS A 294 22.24 17.64 14.43
C LYS A 294 23.41 16.84 13.81
N GLY A 295 24.32 17.53 13.12
CA GLY A 295 25.61 16.95 12.71
C GLY A 295 25.86 16.85 11.21
N MET A 296 25.06 17.48 10.38
CA MET A 296 25.28 17.56 8.94
C MET A 296 26.46 18.47 8.61
N LYS A 297 27.36 18.02 7.73
CA LYS A 297 28.57 18.76 7.34
C LYS A 297 28.76 18.90 5.83
N SER A 298 27.86 18.34 5.02
CA SER A 298 27.91 18.35 3.57
C SER A 298 26.55 18.17 2.94
N LYS A 299 26.42 18.56 1.68
CA LYS A 299 25.18 18.39 0.88
C LYS A 299 24.72 16.92 0.85
N VAL A 300 25.62 15.98 0.60
CA VAL A 300 25.31 14.54 0.61
C VAL A 300 24.91 14.07 2.00
N GLY A 301 25.57 14.57 3.05
CA GLY A 301 25.21 14.28 4.43
C GLY A 301 23.81 14.80 4.78
N ALA A 302 23.43 15.96 4.26
CA ALA A 302 22.11 16.55 4.42
C ALA A 302 21.03 15.72 3.69
N GLU A 303 21.26 15.31 2.42
CA GLU A 303 20.36 14.42 1.69
C GLU A 303 20.15 13.09 2.41
N LEU A 304 21.22 12.46 2.90
CA LEU A 304 21.13 11.21 3.67
C LEU A 304 20.40 11.40 5.01
N SER A 305 20.58 12.54 5.65
CA SER A 305 19.86 12.84 6.90
C SER A 305 18.36 13.02 6.67
N ILE A 306 17.95 13.71 5.60
CA ILE A 306 16.54 13.84 5.22
C ILE A 306 15.96 12.44 4.90
N ALA A 307 16.69 11.63 4.14
CA ALA A 307 16.30 10.27 3.82
C ALA A 307 16.11 9.41 5.08
N ALA A 308 17.07 9.42 5.99
CA ALA A 308 17.01 8.69 7.25
C ALA A 308 15.83 9.18 8.12
N LEU A 309 15.63 10.50 8.17
CA LEU A 309 14.59 11.12 8.98
C LEU A 309 13.20 10.69 8.52
N VAL A 310 12.91 10.84 7.23
CA VAL A 310 11.59 10.45 6.70
C VAL A 310 11.38 8.94 6.82
N SER A 311 12.41 8.12 6.60
CA SER A 311 12.34 6.66 6.76
C SER A 311 12.00 6.25 8.18
N LEU A 312 12.67 6.83 9.17
CA LEU A 312 12.42 6.49 10.59
C LEU A 312 11.03 6.96 11.06
N VAL A 313 10.59 8.13 10.61
CA VAL A 313 9.23 8.61 10.90
C VAL A 313 8.21 7.72 10.19
N ASP A 314 8.49 7.26 8.97
CA ASP A 314 7.61 6.34 8.25
C ASP A 314 7.48 4.97 8.95
N VAL A 315 8.59 4.39 9.35
CA VAL A 315 8.57 3.15 10.17
C VAL A 315 7.78 3.35 11.47
N ALA A 316 7.87 4.52 12.09
CA ALA A 316 7.16 4.83 13.34
C ALA A 316 5.66 5.11 13.11
N THR A 317 5.29 5.73 11.99
CA THR A 317 3.89 6.12 11.68
C THR A 317 3.18 5.13 10.79
N THR A 318 3.93 4.29 10.07
CA THR A 318 3.43 3.36 9.02
C THR A 318 2.58 4.03 7.93
N ASN A 319 2.83 5.31 7.71
CA ASN A 319 2.08 6.11 6.76
C ASN A 319 3.00 7.13 6.06
N ASN A 320 3.21 6.94 4.77
CA ASN A 320 4.08 7.76 3.94
C ASN A 320 3.67 9.24 3.98
N THR A 321 2.39 9.53 3.82
CA THR A 321 1.87 10.90 3.76
C THR A 321 2.10 11.64 5.06
N ILE A 322 1.82 10.98 6.20
CA ILE A 322 2.07 11.55 7.53
C ILE A 322 3.55 11.79 7.74
N SER A 323 4.42 10.85 7.37
CA SER A 323 5.87 10.99 7.53
C SER A 323 6.43 12.14 6.68
N ILE A 324 5.95 12.29 5.45
CA ILE A 324 6.34 13.38 4.56
C ILE A 324 5.88 14.73 5.11
N ILE A 325 4.64 14.84 5.59
CA ILE A 325 4.11 16.08 6.17
C ILE A 325 4.88 16.46 7.45
N ALA A 326 5.20 15.50 8.29
CA ALA A 326 5.92 15.74 9.54
C ALA A 326 7.38 16.18 9.30
N VAL A 327 8.06 15.57 8.34
CA VAL A 327 9.48 15.82 8.03
C VAL A 327 9.66 16.98 7.04
N GLY A 328 8.67 17.22 6.19
CA GLY A 328 8.74 18.15 5.08
C GLY A 328 9.24 19.57 5.43
N PRO A 329 8.71 20.25 6.46
CA PRO A 329 9.20 21.57 6.87
C PRO A 329 10.67 21.54 7.27
N ILE A 330 11.12 20.56 8.05
CA ILE A 330 12.51 20.41 8.49
C ILE A 330 13.41 20.09 7.31
N ALA A 331 12.95 19.22 6.39
CA ALA A 331 13.69 18.92 5.17
C ALA A 331 13.87 20.14 4.28
N LYS A 332 12.90 21.06 4.27
CA LYS A 332 12.96 22.33 3.56
C LYS A 332 14.07 23.22 4.15
N ASP A 333 14.05 23.43 5.47
CA ASP A 333 15.08 24.22 6.17
C ASP A 333 16.48 23.67 5.93
N ILE A 334 16.66 22.34 6.04
CA ILE A 334 17.92 21.66 5.73
C ILE A 334 18.33 21.88 4.27
N SER A 335 17.38 21.81 3.34
CA SER A 335 17.65 21.96 1.92
C SER A 335 18.07 23.37 1.56
N GLU A 336 17.50 24.37 2.18
CA GLU A 336 17.88 25.79 2.02
C GLU A 336 19.29 26.02 2.58
N GLU A 337 19.63 25.46 3.75
CA GLU A 337 20.96 25.59 4.37
C GLU A 337 22.07 24.93 3.52
N PHE A 338 21.80 23.79 2.90
CA PHE A 338 22.81 23.02 2.13
C PHE A 338 22.67 23.16 0.61
N ASP A 339 21.91 24.12 0.11
CA ASP A 339 21.67 24.38 -1.32
C ASP A 339 21.24 23.11 -2.09
N ILE A 340 20.26 22.38 -1.54
CA ILE A 340 19.63 21.21 -2.19
C ILE A 340 18.40 21.71 -2.97
N ALA A 341 18.29 21.30 -4.24
CA ALA A 341 17.14 21.67 -5.05
C ALA A 341 15.82 21.14 -4.43
N PRO A 342 14.75 21.95 -4.30
CA PRO A 342 13.48 21.52 -3.71
C PRO A 342 12.88 20.28 -4.37
N SER A 343 13.07 20.13 -5.70
CA SER A 343 12.62 18.92 -6.42
C SER A 343 13.38 17.66 -5.99
N ARG A 344 14.64 17.79 -5.65
CA ARG A 344 15.46 16.70 -5.12
C ARG A 344 15.00 16.31 -3.71
N THR A 345 14.71 17.29 -2.87
CA THR A 345 14.19 17.07 -1.52
C THR A 345 12.82 16.42 -1.52
N ALA A 346 11.89 16.90 -2.34
CA ALA A 346 10.58 16.28 -2.52
C ALA A 346 10.70 14.82 -3.00
N SER A 347 11.65 14.56 -3.91
CA SER A 347 11.94 13.21 -4.40
C SER A 347 12.48 12.31 -3.30
N ILE A 348 13.42 12.80 -2.47
CA ILE A 348 13.97 12.03 -1.33
C ILE A 348 12.87 11.71 -0.30
N LEU A 349 12.05 12.69 0.06
CA LEU A 349 10.95 12.50 1.00
C LEU A 349 10.00 11.38 0.56
N ASP A 350 9.54 11.44 -0.68
CA ASP A 350 8.59 10.46 -1.20
C ASP A 350 9.24 9.09 -1.46
N LEU A 351 10.44 9.06 -2.05
CA LEU A 351 11.13 7.82 -2.36
C LEU A 351 11.46 7.01 -1.10
N PHE A 352 12.04 7.67 -0.10
CA PHE A 352 12.50 6.98 1.10
C PHE A 352 11.34 6.63 2.05
N SER A 353 10.28 7.43 2.14
CA SER A 353 9.07 7.01 2.84
C SER A 353 8.45 5.78 2.17
N SER A 354 8.28 5.80 0.85
CA SER A 354 7.73 4.66 0.11
C SER A 354 8.58 3.40 0.24
N ALA A 355 9.91 3.52 0.11
CA ALA A 355 10.82 2.38 0.22
C ALA A 355 10.75 1.72 1.61
N PHE A 356 10.78 2.50 2.67
CA PHE A 356 10.72 1.96 4.04
C PHE A 356 9.32 1.48 4.42
N ASN A 357 8.27 2.12 3.93
CA ASN A 357 6.89 1.61 4.07
C ASN A 357 6.74 0.24 3.41
N GLY A 358 7.26 0.07 2.17
CA GLY A 358 7.26 -1.20 1.46
C GLY A 358 8.12 -2.31 2.11
N LEU A 359 9.02 -1.97 3.04
CA LEU A 359 9.85 -2.91 3.80
C LEU A 359 9.33 -3.15 5.22
N THR A 360 8.43 -2.31 5.72
CA THR A 360 7.92 -2.38 7.08
C THR A 360 6.82 -3.45 7.18
N PRO A 361 7.00 -4.55 7.94
CA PRO A 361 6.07 -5.69 7.94
C PRO A 361 4.64 -5.35 8.37
N TYR A 362 4.45 -4.27 9.10
CA TYR A 362 3.14 -3.79 9.56
C TYR A 362 2.60 -2.60 8.76
N ALA A 363 3.23 -2.25 7.63
CA ALA A 363 2.69 -1.28 6.70
C ALA A 363 1.47 -1.83 5.95
N GLY A 364 0.56 -0.93 5.61
CA GLY A 364 -0.74 -1.30 5.08
C GLY A 364 -0.69 -2.14 3.82
N GLN A 365 0.23 -1.87 2.91
CA GLN A 365 0.38 -2.62 1.65
C GLN A 365 0.78 -4.07 1.90
N LEU A 366 1.78 -4.31 2.79
CA LEU A 366 2.22 -5.67 3.13
C LEU A 366 1.17 -6.41 3.94
N LEU A 367 0.51 -5.74 4.90
CA LEU A 367 -0.59 -6.34 5.65
C LEU A 367 -1.73 -6.75 4.72
N THR A 368 -2.09 -5.91 3.74
CA THR A 368 -3.14 -6.24 2.76
C THR A 368 -2.74 -7.44 1.90
N ALA A 369 -1.54 -7.42 1.35
CA ALA A 369 -1.03 -8.51 0.52
C ALA A 369 -0.96 -9.83 1.33
N GLY A 370 -0.40 -9.80 2.53
CA GLY A 370 -0.30 -10.96 3.42
C GLY A 370 -1.66 -11.51 3.83
N ALA A 371 -2.62 -10.64 4.18
CA ALA A 371 -3.98 -11.07 4.53
C ALA A 371 -4.69 -11.75 3.35
N MET A 372 -4.62 -11.17 2.15
CA MET A 372 -5.23 -11.74 0.95
C MET A 372 -4.55 -13.05 0.54
N ALA A 373 -3.22 -13.11 0.58
CA ALA A 373 -2.42 -14.28 0.27
C ALA A 373 -2.43 -15.35 1.37
N LYS A 374 -2.93 -15.03 2.56
CA LYS A 374 -2.95 -15.91 3.75
C LYS A 374 -1.56 -16.38 4.19
N ILE A 375 -0.58 -15.51 4.05
CA ILE A 375 0.80 -15.71 4.49
C ILE A 375 1.17 -14.76 5.61
N SER A 376 2.27 -15.05 6.31
CA SER A 376 2.86 -14.10 7.24
C SER A 376 3.51 -12.95 6.48
N VAL A 377 3.44 -11.74 7.01
CA VAL A 377 4.13 -10.57 6.43
C VAL A 377 5.65 -10.64 6.57
N GLU A 378 6.15 -11.62 7.33
CA GLU A 378 7.59 -11.89 7.51
C GLU A 378 8.14 -12.83 6.40
N GLU A 379 7.25 -13.48 5.65
CA GLU A 379 7.60 -14.32 4.48
C GLU A 379 7.79 -13.46 3.23
#